data_c08554914c42a3d597f096166d91ee06
#
_entry.id   c08554914c42a3d597f096166d91ee06
#
_cell.length_a   1.000
_cell.length_b   1.000
_cell.length_c   1.000
_cell.angle_alpha   90.00
_cell.angle_beta   90.00
_cell.angle_gamma   90.00
#
_symmetry.space_group_name_H-M   'P 1'
#
loop_
_entity.id
_entity.type
_entity.pdbx_description
1 polymer ?
#
loop_
_entity_poly.entity_id
_entity_poly.type
_entity_poly.pdbx_seq_one_letter_code
_entity_poly.pdbx_strand_id
1 'polypeptide(L)'
;SVSRGLGDVYKRQGEYVEYFRQWVEDGYQVVHINLGSNLSSAYQNCCIAAEELGNVYPVDSCNLSTGMGLLVIEAAERIAQGMDGRQIQQEVNALRPYAHASFVLDTLEFLHAGGRCSSVAMLGANLLKLKPCIMVDPARNGAMGVGKKYRGTLDKALVQYATDQLAGRKDLKLDRVFITHSGMSPERIEMVKKTVEQLAGFQEIFVTRAGCTISAHCGPNTLGVLFM
;
A
#
# COMPACT_ATOMS: atom_id res chain seq x y z
N SER A 1 -18.34 -23.35 10.71
CA SER A 1 -17.28 -22.54 10.07
C SER A 1 -16.97 -21.21 10.78
N VAL A 2 -17.88 -20.72 11.65
CA VAL A 2 -17.68 -19.46 12.42
C VAL A 2 -16.58 -19.62 13.49
N SER A 3 -16.36 -20.83 14.02
CA SER A 3 -15.34 -21.07 15.04
C SER A 3 -13.89 -21.02 14.52
N ARG A 4 -13.67 -21.28 13.23
CA ARG A 4 -12.32 -21.18 12.65
C ARG A 4 -11.82 -19.73 12.56
N GLY A 5 -12.71 -18.77 12.25
CA GLY A 5 -12.35 -17.36 12.16
C GLY A 5 -11.92 -16.75 13.50
N LEU A 6 -12.56 -17.08 14.59
CA LEU A 6 -12.21 -16.61 15.93
C LEU A 6 -10.87 -17.17 16.42
N GLY A 7 -10.63 -18.49 16.22
CA GLY A 7 -9.36 -19.10 16.59
C GLY A 7 -8.16 -18.49 15.85
N ASP A 8 -8.30 -18.17 14.56
CA ASP A 8 -7.25 -17.53 13.76
C ASP A 8 -6.99 -16.07 14.19
N VAL A 9 -8.01 -15.35 14.66
CA VAL A 9 -7.86 -13.99 15.19
C VAL A 9 -7.06 -14.00 16.50
N TYR A 10 -7.42 -14.86 17.45
CA TYR A 10 -6.69 -14.98 18.72
C TYR A 10 -5.25 -15.46 18.53
N LYS A 11 -5.02 -16.40 17.61
CA LYS A 11 -3.67 -16.85 17.29
C LYS A 11 -2.79 -15.71 16.79
N ARG A 12 -3.31 -14.89 15.86
CA ARG A 12 -2.57 -13.72 15.34
C ARG A 12 -2.32 -12.67 16.40
N GLN A 13 -3.22 -12.44 17.34
CA GLN A 13 -3.01 -11.53 18.47
C GLN A 13 -1.82 -12.00 19.31
N GLY A 14 -1.78 -13.28 19.68
CA GLY A 14 -0.67 -13.87 20.42
C GLY A 14 0.68 -13.74 19.68
N GLU A 15 0.68 -13.93 18.37
CA GLU A 15 1.87 -13.77 17.54
C GLU A 15 2.40 -12.31 17.56
N TYR A 16 1.52 -11.30 17.58
CA TYR A 16 1.93 -9.89 17.74
C TYR A 16 2.53 -9.61 19.11
N VAL A 17 1.89 -10.10 20.19
CA VAL A 17 2.38 -9.95 21.57
C VAL A 17 3.75 -10.61 21.72
N GLU A 18 3.90 -11.86 21.26
CA GLU A 18 5.16 -12.59 21.33
C GLU A 18 6.28 -11.89 20.54
N TYR A 19 5.98 -11.41 19.33
CA TYR A 19 6.95 -10.72 18.50
C TYR A 19 7.40 -9.37 19.07
N PHE A 20 6.48 -8.59 19.65
CA PHE A 20 6.83 -7.27 20.18
C PHE A 20 7.48 -7.35 21.57
N ARG A 21 7.12 -8.35 22.37
CA ARG A 21 7.60 -8.51 23.74
C ARG A 21 9.12 -8.47 23.83
N GLN A 22 9.81 -9.19 22.97
CA GLN A 22 11.28 -9.22 22.94
C GLN A 22 11.90 -7.81 22.79
N TRP A 23 11.32 -6.97 21.95
CA TRP A 23 11.83 -5.62 21.74
C TRP A 23 11.51 -4.68 22.89
N VAL A 24 10.31 -4.80 23.46
CA VAL A 24 9.89 -3.96 24.59
C VAL A 24 10.67 -4.32 25.85
N GLU A 25 10.92 -5.62 26.11
CA GLU A 25 11.73 -6.09 27.24
C GLU A 25 13.21 -5.67 27.10
N ASP A 26 13.72 -5.57 25.88
CA ASP A 26 15.05 -5.01 25.61
C ASP A 26 15.12 -3.46 25.67
N GLY A 27 14.02 -2.81 26.05
CA GLY A 27 13.93 -1.36 26.26
C GLY A 27 13.64 -0.54 25.01
N TYR A 28 13.30 -1.17 23.89
CA TYR A 28 12.94 -0.47 22.66
C TYR A 28 11.49 0.05 22.70
N GLN A 29 11.26 1.13 21.95
CA GLN A 29 9.93 1.58 21.55
C GLN A 29 9.64 1.05 20.15
N VAL A 30 8.50 0.38 19.98
CA VAL A 30 8.11 -0.25 18.71
C VAL A 30 7.08 0.61 17.99
N VAL A 31 7.42 1.18 16.85
CA VAL A 31 6.43 1.79 15.94
C VAL A 31 6.10 0.78 14.85
N HIS A 32 4.86 0.30 14.84
CA HIS A 32 4.44 -0.71 13.87
C HIS A 32 3.42 -0.14 12.88
N ILE A 33 3.83 -0.08 11.61
CA ILE A 33 2.99 0.44 10.52
C ILE A 33 2.27 -0.74 9.88
N ASN A 34 0.95 -0.73 9.99
CA ASN A 34 0.08 -1.82 9.57
C ASN A 34 -0.52 -1.56 8.19
N LEU A 35 -0.87 -2.64 7.50
CA LEU A 35 -1.76 -2.61 6.34
C LEU A 35 -3.07 -1.90 6.70
N GLY A 36 -3.64 -1.16 5.76
CA GLY A 36 -4.88 -0.42 5.97
C GLY A 36 -5.98 -1.25 6.62
N SER A 37 -6.62 -0.71 7.66
CA SER A 37 -7.57 -1.44 8.49
C SER A 37 -8.85 -1.89 7.75
N ASN A 38 -9.14 -1.29 6.60
CA ASN A 38 -10.20 -1.78 5.70
C ASN A 38 -9.80 -3.06 4.94
N LEU A 39 -8.52 -3.36 4.85
CA LEU A 39 -7.98 -4.49 4.07
C LEU A 39 -7.69 -5.72 4.94
N SER A 40 -7.38 -5.50 6.22
CA SER A 40 -6.93 -6.56 7.13
C SER A 40 -7.21 -6.19 8.59
N SER A 41 -7.37 -7.20 9.44
CA SER A 41 -7.42 -7.04 10.92
C SER A 41 -6.03 -6.83 11.56
N ALA A 42 -4.96 -6.69 10.80
CA ALA A 42 -3.59 -6.54 11.30
C ALA A 42 -3.46 -5.36 12.26
N TYR A 43 -3.99 -4.19 11.90
CA TYR A 43 -3.98 -3.01 12.76
C TYR A 43 -4.70 -3.24 14.09
N GLN A 44 -5.89 -3.85 14.07
CA GLN A 44 -6.64 -4.18 15.29
C GLN A 44 -5.86 -5.12 16.22
N ASN A 45 -5.25 -6.16 15.66
CA ASN A 45 -4.43 -7.10 16.43
C ASN A 45 -3.19 -6.42 17.04
N CYS A 46 -2.58 -5.50 16.28
CA CYS A 46 -1.46 -4.69 16.76
C CYS A 46 -1.87 -3.77 17.92
N CYS A 47 -3.06 -3.14 17.87
CA CYS A 47 -3.57 -2.30 18.95
C CYS A 47 -3.75 -3.09 20.25
N ILE A 48 -4.31 -4.29 20.17
CA ILE A 48 -4.49 -5.17 21.34
C ILE A 48 -3.13 -5.54 21.96
N ALA A 49 -2.15 -5.89 21.14
CA ALA A 49 -0.79 -6.18 21.63
C ALA A 49 -0.13 -4.94 22.26
N ALA A 50 -0.38 -3.75 21.71
CA ALA A 50 0.13 -2.50 22.23
C ALA A 50 -0.46 -2.15 23.61
N GLU A 51 -1.76 -2.41 23.81
CA GLU A 51 -2.43 -2.24 25.11
C GLU A 51 -1.85 -3.16 26.19
N GLU A 52 -1.50 -4.40 25.82
CA GLU A 52 -0.91 -5.38 26.76
C GLU A 52 0.54 -5.02 27.13
N LEU A 53 1.36 -4.66 26.15
CA LEU A 53 2.80 -4.53 26.34
C LEU A 53 3.24 -3.11 26.75
N GLY A 54 2.50 -2.07 26.38
CA GLY A 54 3.02 -0.69 26.40
C GLY A 54 4.20 -0.51 25.43
N ASN A 55 4.66 0.72 25.27
CA ASN A 55 5.80 1.07 24.38
C ASN A 55 5.69 0.53 22.94
N VAL A 56 4.51 0.14 22.50
CA VAL A 56 4.18 -0.20 21.12
C VAL A 56 3.22 0.86 20.59
N TYR A 57 3.52 1.42 19.43
CA TYR A 57 2.81 2.54 18.80
C TYR A 57 2.26 2.10 17.44
N PRO A 58 1.02 1.58 17.39
CA PRO A 58 0.39 1.14 16.15
C PRO A 58 0.06 2.32 15.23
N VAL A 59 0.33 2.16 13.95
CA VAL A 59 -0.09 3.08 12.88
C VAL A 59 -0.94 2.30 11.88
N ASP A 60 -2.17 2.75 11.63
CA ASP A 60 -2.93 2.32 10.46
C ASP A 60 -2.42 3.09 9.25
N SER A 61 -1.75 2.46 8.32
CA SER A 61 -1.26 3.17 7.13
C SER A 61 -2.37 3.73 6.24
N CYS A 62 -3.59 3.23 6.39
CA CYS A 62 -4.68 3.43 5.44
C CYS A 62 -4.25 3.12 3.99
N ASN A 63 -3.31 2.21 3.82
CA ASN A 63 -2.61 1.96 2.57
C ASN A 63 -2.16 0.50 2.45
N LEU A 64 -1.45 0.18 1.37
CA LEU A 64 -0.89 -1.15 1.09
C LEU A 64 0.45 -1.04 0.36
N SER A 65 1.18 -2.15 0.29
CA SER A 65 2.42 -2.27 -0.51
C SER A 65 3.40 -1.12 -0.22
N THR A 66 4.01 -0.55 -1.25
CA THR A 66 4.95 0.57 -1.12
C THR A 66 4.30 1.90 -0.77
N GLY A 67 2.97 2.04 -0.84
CA GLY A 67 2.25 3.16 -0.23
C GLY A 67 2.36 3.16 1.29
N MET A 68 2.26 1.97 1.91
CA MET A 68 2.64 1.78 3.32
C MET A 68 4.16 1.95 3.49
N GLY A 69 4.96 1.47 2.54
CA GLY A 69 6.44 1.61 2.55
C GLY A 69 6.91 3.06 2.60
N LEU A 70 6.22 3.99 1.95
CA LEU A 70 6.50 5.43 2.05
C LEU A 70 6.42 5.89 3.52
N LEU A 71 5.37 5.50 4.24
CA LEU A 71 5.20 5.85 5.66
C LEU A 71 6.24 5.17 6.56
N VAL A 72 6.72 3.97 6.20
CA VAL A 72 7.82 3.30 6.92
C VAL A 72 9.11 4.10 6.78
N ILE A 73 9.42 4.61 5.59
CA ILE A 73 10.61 5.44 5.37
C ILE A 73 10.49 6.76 6.15
N GLU A 74 9.32 7.40 6.12
CA GLU A 74 9.06 8.60 6.91
C GLU A 74 9.25 8.37 8.42
N ALA A 75 8.83 7.21 8.94
CA ALA A 75 9.09 6.83 10.32
C ALA A 75 10.59 6.67 10.61
N ALA A 76 11.33 6.00 9.71
CA ALA A 76 12.78 5.81 9.85
C ALA A 76 13.56 7.14 9.85
N GLU A 77 13.15 8.08 9.02
CA GLU A 77 13.75 9.43 9.00
C GLU A 77 13.53 10.17 10.33
N ARG A 78 12.38 9.99 10.97
CA ARG A 78 12.08 10.57 12.29
C ARG A 78 12.85 9.91 13.42
N ILE A 79 13.07 8.60 13.33
CA ILE A 79 13.98 7.90 14.25
C ILE A 79 15.38 8.51 14.16
N ALA A 80 15.88 8.75 12.95
CA ALA A 80 17.19 9.37 12.74
C ALA A 80 17.27 10.82 13.30
N GLN A 81 16.14 11.50 13.43
CA GLN A 81 16.02 12.82 14.07
C GLN A 81 15.90 12.76 15.60
N GLY A 82 15.85 11.56 16.19
CA GLY A 82 15.77 11.35 17.63
C GLY A 82 14.36 11.45 18.22
N MET A 83 13.32 11.37 17.41
CA MET A 83 11.93 11.37 17.89
C MET A 83 11.61 10.07 18.63
N ASP A 84 10.79 10.15 19.67
CA ASP A 84 10.27 8.98 20.37
C ASP A 84 9.12 8.29 19.61
N GLY A 85 8.76 7.07 20.02
CA GLY A 85 7.75 6.28 19.32
C GLY A 85 6.38 6.94 19.24
N ARG A 86 5.97 7.69 20.27
CA ARG A 86 4.69 8.44 20.30
C ARG A 86 4.71 9.60 19.31
N GLN A 87 5.80 10.35 19.27
CA GLN A 87 5.99 11.46 18.34
C GLN A 87 5.96 10.94 16.90
N ILE A 88 6.69 9.85 16.62
CA ILE A 88 6.71 9.21 15.29
C ILE A 88 5.31 8.74 14.89
N GLN A 89 4.57 8.09 15.80
CA GLN A 89 3.20 7.66 15.55
C GLN A 89 2.31 8.84 15.14
N GLN A 90 2.38 9.96 15.85
CA GLN A 90 1.59 11.17 15.57
C GLN A 90 1.95 11.77 14.21
N GLU A 91 3.24 11.94 13.94
CA GLU A 91 3.75 12.49 12.68
C GLU A 91 3.36 11.61 11.47
N VAL A 92 3.58 10.31 11.56
CA VAL A 92 3.23 9.37 10.48
C VAL A 92 1.73 9.30 10.26
N ASN A 93 0.92 9.38 11.33
CA ASN A 93 -0.54 9.47 11.20
C ASN A 93 -0.98 10.73 10.44
N ALA A 94 -0.30 11.86 10.63
CA ALA A 94 -0.59 13.10 9.91
C ALA A 94 -0.23 13.00 8.41
N LEU A 95 0.74 12.15 8.06
CA LEU A 95 1.19 11.97 6.67
C LEU A 95 0.31 11.00 5.85
N ARG A 96 -0.50 10.17 6.49
CA ARG A 96 -1.34 9.16 5.80
C ARG A 96 -2.16 9.69 4.63
N PRO A 97 -2.83 10.86 4.71
CA PRO A 97 -3.63 11.39 3.62
C PRO A 97 -2.81 11.71 2.36
N TYR A 98 -1.51 11.91 2.50
CA TYR A 98 -0.61 12.27 1.42
C TYR A 98 0.07 11.07 0.76
N ALA A 99 -0.05 9.87 1.34
CA ALA A 99 0.48 8.64 0.75
C ALA A 99 -0.48 8.12 -0.33
N HIS A 100 -0.23 8.51 -1.58
CA HIS A 100 -1.04 8.12 -2.72
C HIS A 100 -0.66 6.73 -3.23
N ALA A 101 -1.63 5.84 -3.32
CA ALA A 101 -1.47 4.53 -3.92
C ALA A 101 -2.58 4.23 -4.92
N SER A 102 -2.16 3.81 -6.09
CA SER A 102 -3.03 3.30 -7.14
C SER A 102 -2.27 2.33 -8.02
N PHE A 103 -2.96 1.51 -8.77
CA PHE A 103 -2.33 0.54 -9.67
C PHE A 103 -3.28 0.14 -10.80
N VAL A 104 -2.71 -0.21 -11.95
CA VAL A 104 -3.44 -0.73 -13.11
C VAL A 104 -3.31 -2.24 -13.14
N LEU A 105 -4.43 -2.89 -13.37
CA LEU A 105 -4.54 -4.35 -13.50
C LEU A 105 -4.62 -4.77 -14.97
N ASP A 106 -3.99 -5.89 -15.29
CA ASP A 106 -4.18 -6.56 -16.59
C ASP A 106 -5.49 -7.35 -16.62
N THR A 107 -5.83 -8.01 -15.50
CA THR A 107 -7.07 -8.75 -15.28
C THR A 107 -7.64 -8.50 -13.89
N LEU A 108 -8.97 -8.61 -13.75
CA LEU A 108 -9.66 -8.47 -12.44
C LEU A 108 -9.84 -9.78 -11.69
N GLU A 109 -9.51 -10.92 -12.28
CA GLU A 109 -9.77 -12.25 -11.73
C GLU A 109 -9.19 -12.42 -10.32
N PHE A 110 -7.92 -12.05 -10.15
CA PHE A 110 -7.22 -12.18 -8.88
C PHE A 110 -7.80 -11.27 -7.80
N LEU A 111 -8.11 -10.02 -8.16
CA LEU A 111 -8.66 -9.06 -7.21
C LEU A 111 -10.09 -9.43 -6.80
N HIS A 112 -10.88 -9.97 -7.73
CA HIS A 112 -12.21 -10.50 -7.46
C HIS A 112 -12.13 -11.71 -6.52
N ALA A 113 -11.27 -12.67 -6.81
CA ALA A 113 -11.05 -13.85 -5.97
C ALA A 113 -10.54 -13.48 -4.57
N GLY A 114 -9.72 -12.43 -4.46
CA GLY A 114 -9.20 -11.92 -3.20
C GLY A 114 -10.24 -11.25 -2.30
N GLY A 115 -11.37 -10.79 -2.84
CA GLY A 115 -12.49 -10.22 -2.10
C GLY A 115 -12.24 -8.91 -1.33
N ARG A 116 -11.10 -8.21 -1.59
CA ARG A 116 -10.72 -6.96 -0.90
C ARG A 116 -11.11 -5.69 -1.65
N CYS A 117 -11.79 -5.81 -2.79
CA CYS A 117 -12.32 -4.68 -3.54
C CYS A 117 -13.78 -4.94 -3.93
N SER A 118 -14.71 -4.53 -3.08
CA SER A 118 -16.14 -4.76 -3.29
C SER A 118 -16.69 -4.13 -4.56
N SER A 119 -16.14 -3.01 -5.00
CA SER A 119 -16.55 -2.34 -6.24
C SER A 119 -16.16 -3.11 -7.51
N VAL A 120 -15.22 -4.06 -7.44
CA VAL A 120 -14.88 -4.94 -8.57
C VAL A 120 -16.02 -5.91 -8.90
N ALA A 121 -16.74 -6.38 -7.89
CA ALA A 121 -17.87 -7.28 -8.08
C ALA A 121 -19.02 -6.62 -8.91
N MET A 122 -19.10 -5.30 -8.90
CA MET A 122 -20.12 -4.53 -9.65
C MET A 122 -19.75 -4.28 -11.12
N LEU A 123 -18.53 -4.63 -11.55
CA LEU A 123 -18.03 -4.25 -12.87
C LEU A 123 -18.54 -5.14 -14.02
N GLY A 124 -19.16 -6.29 -13.76
CA GLY A 124 -19.75 -7.17 -14.77
C GLY A 124 -18.75 -7.70 -15.83
N ALA A 125 -19.23 -8.54 -16.72
CA ALA A 125 -18.43 -9.23 -17.75
C ALA A 125 -17.86 -8.33 -18.88
N ASN A 126 -18.27 -7.06 -18.97
CA ASN A 126 -17.89 -6.18 -20.08
C ASN A 126 -16.47 -5.59 -19.99
N LEU A 127 -15.64 -6.06 -19.07
CA LEU A 127 -14.30 -5.51 -18.80
C LEU A 127 -13.16 -6.21 -19.51
N LEU A 128 -13.43 -7.24 -20.33
CA LEU A 128 -12.42 -8.04 -21.04
C LEU A 128 -11.42 -7.23 -21.90
N LYS A 129 -11.75 -5.97 -22.23
CA LYS A 129 -10.89 -5.08 -23.04
C LYS A 129 -10.43 -3.81 -22.31
N LEU A 130 -10.72 -3.70 -21.01
CA LEU A 130 -10.36 -2.53 -20.23
C LEU A 130 -9.28 -2.86 -19.21
N LYS A 131 -8.40 -1.91 -18.96
CA LYS A 131 -7.37 -1.97 -17.91
C LYS A 131 -7.81 -1.03 -16.79
N PRO A 132 -8.43 -1.56 -15.72
CA PRO A 132 -8.92 -0.70 -14.63
C PRO A 132 -7.76 -0.24 -13.74
N CYS A 133 -7.82 1.03 -13.34
CA CYS A 133 -7.05 1.55 -12.24
C CYS A 133 -7.81 1.28 -10.94
N ILE A 134 -7.13 0.76 -9.96
CA ILE A 134 -7.62 0.65 -8.59
C ILE A 134 -6.97 1.76 -7.78
N MET A 135 -7.80 2.51 -7.05
CA MET A 135 -7.37 3.57 -6.14
C MET A 135 -7.50 3.07 -4.71
N VAL A 136 -6.53 3.41 -3.89
CA VAL A 136 -6.58 3.23 -2.44
C VAL A 136 -7.01 4.55 -1.82
N ASP A 137 -8.03 4.54 -0.99
CA ASP A 137 -8.61 5.72 -0.38
C ASP A 137 -8.21 5.83 1.10
N PRO A 138 -7.25 6.71 1.46
CA PRO A 138 -6.84 6.86 2.85
C PRO A 138 -7.97 7.37 3.76
N ALA A 139 -8.90 8.17 3.23
CA ALA A 139 -10.05 8.69 3.99
C ALA A 139 -11.04 7.60 4.39
N ARG A 140 -10.97 6.43 3.74
CA ARG A 140 -11.77 5.25 4.07
C ARG A 140 -10.90 4.09 4.54
N ASN A 141 -9.88 4.39 5.34
CA ASN A 141 -8.98 3.42 5.97
C ASN A 141 -8.31 2.44 4.98
N GLY A 142 -7.99 2.94 3.80
CA GLY A 142 -7.35 2.14 2.75
C GLY A 142 -8.31 1.30 1.90
N ALA A 143 -9.62 1.62 1.92
CA ALA A 143 -10.59 0.95 1.05
C ALA A 143 -10.20 1.09 -0.42
N MET A 144 -10.25 -0.02 -1.15
CA MET A 144 -9.98 -0.02 -2.58
C MET A 144 -11.25 0.27 -3.39
N GLY A 145 -11.09 1.11 -4.40
CA GLY A 145 -12.15 1.45 -5.34
C GLY A 145 -11.68 1.45 -6.79
N VAL A 146 -12.61 1.24 -7.71
CA VAL A 146 -12.31 1.32 -9.15
C VAL A 146 -12.33 2.79 -9.57
N GLY A 147 -11.19 3.26 -10.03
CA GLY A 147 -11.02 4.58 -10.63
C GLY A 147 -11.22 4.56 -12.16
N LYS A 148 -10.34 5.24 -12.87
CA LYS A 148 -10.36 5.33 -14.33
C LYS A 148 -10.13 3.96 -14.98
N LYS A 149 -10.78 3.74 -16.10
CA LYS A 149 -10.66 2.52 -16.91
C LYS A 149 -9.98 2.89 -18.23
N TYR A 150 -8.83 2.30 -18.49
CA TYR A 150 -8.06 2.55 -19.71
C TYR A 150 -8.44 1.58 -20.81
N ARG A 151 -8.42 2.05 -22.05
CA ARG A 151 -8.71 1.26 -23.25
C ARG A 151 -7.44 1.03 -24.06
N GLY A 152 -7.39 -0.11 -24.74
CA GLY A 152 -6.30 -0.48 -25.65
C GLY A 152 -5.32 -1.46 -25.02
N THR A 153 -4.08 -1.45 -25.51
CA THR A 153 -3.02 -2.32 -25.01
C THR A 153 -2.61 -1.94 -23.58
N LEU A 154 -2.04 -2.90 -22.86
CA LEU A 154 -1.53 -2.64 -21.52
C LEU A 154 -0.49 -1.51 -21.52
N ASP A 155 0.39 -1.46 -22.50
CA ASP A 155 1.44 -0.44 -22.62
C ASP A 155 0.85 0.97 -22.70
N LYS A 156 -0.16 1.17 -23.56
CA LYS A 156 -0.88 2.45 -23.65
C LYS A 156 -1.58 2.81 -22.34
N ALA A 157 -2.19 1.82 -21.69
CA ALA A 157 -2.88 2.02 -20.42
C ALA A 157 -1.90 2.45 -19.32
N LEU A 158 -0.73 1.85 -19.25
CA LEU A 158 0.30 2.17 -18.25
C LEU A 158 0.85 3.59 -18.42
N VAL A 159 1.15 4.01 -19.66
CA VAL A 159 1.61 5.39 -19.94
C VAL A 159 0.52 6.41 -19.58
N GLN A 160 -0.72 6.17 -20.02
CA GLN A 160 -1.83 7.06 -19.67
C GLN A 160 -2.07 7.13 -18.16
N TYR A 161 -1.99 5.99 -17.48
CA TYR A 161 -2.12 5.90 -16.04
C TYR A 161 -1.05 6.74 -15.32
N ALA A 162 0.23 6.54 -15.63
CA ALA A 162 1.32 7.31 -15.03
C ALA A 162 1.14 8.82 -15.29
N THR A 163 0.71 9.18 -16.50
CA THR A 163 0.39 10.57 -16.85
C THR A 163 -0.74 11.12 -15.99
N ASP A 164 -1.85 10.39 -15.87
CA ASP A 164 -3.00 10.83 -15.06
C ASP A 164 -2.66 10.97 -13.57
N GLN A 165 -1.70 10.16 -13.06
CA GLN A 165 -1.30 10.24 -11.65
C GLN A 165 -0.41 11.45 -11.34
N LEU A 166 0.43 11.88 -12.28
CA LEU A 166 1.51 12.83 -12.01
C LEU A 166 1.39 14.17 -12.76
N ALA A 167 0.79 14.18 -13.96
CA ALA A 167 0.80 15.37 -14.80
C ALA A 167 0.06 16.55 -14.15
N GLY A 168 0.75 17.69 -14.08
CA GLY A 168 0.18 18.95 -13.57
C GLY A 168 -0.03 19.02 -12.06
N ARG A 169 0.36 18.01 -11.30
CA ARG A 169 0.30 18.05 -9.84
C ARG A 169 1.35 19.00 -9.27
N LYS A 170 0.95 19.75 -8.24
CA LYS A 170 1.81 20.70 -7.51
C LYS A 170 2.02 20.29 -6.05
N ASP A 171 1.38 19.22 -5.65
CA ASP A 171 1.33 18.71 -4.28
C ASP A 171 2.23 17.48 -4.07
N LEU A 172 3.17 17.24 -4.99
CA LEU A 172 4.09 16.12 -4.93
C LEU A 172 5.26 16.41 -3.97
N LYS A 173 5.55 15.48 -3.07
CA LYS A 173 6.82 15.41 -2.36
C LYS A 173 7.84 14.74 -3.30
N LEU A 174 8.79 15.53 -3.83
CA LEU A 174 9.68 15.11 -4.92
C LEU A 174 10.92 14.34 -4.46
N ASP A 175 11.01 13.94 -3.21
CA ASP A 175 12.13 13.14 -2.72
C ASP A 175 12.13 11.72 -3.32
N ARG A 176 10.97 11.07 -3.41
CA ARG A 176 10.90 9.69 -3.93
C ARG A 176 9.55 9.31 -4.53
N VAL A 177 9.59 8.35 -5.45
CA VAL A 177 8.43 7.65 -6.01
C VAL A 177 8.71 6.16 -6.16
N PHE A 178 7.71 5.33 -5.93
CA PHE A 178 7.79 3.89 -6.18
C PHE A 178 7.03 3.50 -7.44
N ILE A 179 7.68 2.75 -8.31
CA ILE A 179 7.07 1.97 -9.38
C ILE A 179 7.06 0.52 -8.93
N THR A 180 5.91 0.06 -8.45
CA THR A 180 5.77 -1.28 -7.88
C THR A 180 4.99 -2.18 -8.82
N HIS A 181 5.53 -3.38 -9.12
CA HIS A 181 4.93 -4.29 -10.09
C HIS A 181 4.84 -5.74 -9.58
N SER A 182 3.90 -6.51 -10.15
CA SER A 182 3.81 -7.96 -9.94
C SER A 182 4.09 -8.71 -11.25
N GLY A 183 5.37 -9.00 -11.51
CA GLY A 183 5.79 -9.79 -12.69
C GLY A 183 5.62 -9.06 -14.03
N MET A 184 5.97 -7.77 -14.10
CA MET A 184 6.00 -6.99 -15.34
C MET A 184 7.30 -7.20 -16.11
N SER A 185 7.27 -7.11 -17.46
CA SER A 185 8.48 -7.20 -18.28
C SER A 185 9.38 -5.97 -18.08
N PRO A 186 10.71 -6.14 -18.21
CA PRO A 186 11.66 -5.01 -18.06
C PRO A 186 11.38 -3.84 -18.98
N GLU A 187 10.95 -4.10 -20.21
CA GLU A 187 10.66 -3.07 -21.22
C GLU A 187 9.49 -2.18 -20.79
N ARG A 188 8.44 -2.78 -20.20
CA ARG A 188 7.28 -2.05 -19.67
C ARG A 188 7.63 -1.22 -18.44
N ILE A 189 8.45 -1.79 -17.56
CA ILE A 189 8.95 -1.09 -16.37
C ILE A 189 9.73 0.15 -16.81
N GLU A 190 10.65 -0.02 -17.74
CA GLU A 190 11.48 1.07 -18.25
C GLU A 190 10.66 2.14 -18.97
N MET A 191 9.63 1.73 -19.72
CA MET A 191 8.69 2.65 -20.37
C MET A 191 7.95 3.52 -19.34
N VAL A 192 7.45 2.93 -18.27
CA VAL A 192 6.77 3.68 -17.20
C VAL A 192 7.74 4.57 -16.46
N LYS A 193 8.94 4.08 -16.15
CA LYS A 193 9.99 4.86 -15.49
C LYS A 193 10.33 6.13 -16.28
N LYS A 194 10.57 6.01 -17.56
CA LYS A 194 10.80 7.16 -18.45
C LYS A 194 9.62 8.13 -18.47
N THR A 195 8.40 7.62 -18.44
CA THR A 195 7.20 8.46 -18.36
C THR A 195 7.18 9.25 -17.04
N VAL A 196 7.49 8.62 -15.91
CA VAL A 196 7.57 9.26 -14.58
C VAL A 196 8.67 10.34 -14.58
N GLU A 197 9.86 10.04 -15.11
CA GLU A 197 10.99 10.98 -15.24
C GLU A 197 10.63 12.23 -16.05
N GLN A 198 9.83 12.09 -17.10
CA GLN A 198 9.38 13.21 -17.93
C GLN A 198 8.31 14.07 -17.27
N LEU A 199 7.53 13.52 -16.36
CA LEU A 199 6.37 14.18 -15.77
C LEU A 199 6.67 14.90 -14.45
N ALA A 200 7.63 14.40 -13.68
CA ALA A 200 7.96 14.93 -12.37
C ALA A 200 9.44 14.73 -12.04
N GLY A 201 10.04 15.73 -11.40
CA GLY A 201 11.47 15.74 -11.05
C GLY A 201 11.76 15.03 -9.71
N PHE A 202 11.30 13.79 -9.53
CA PHE A 202 11.64 13.02 -8.34
C PHE A 202 13.15 12.80 -8.22
N GLN A 203 13.69 12.95 -7.01
CA GLN A 203 15.10 12.73 -6.74
C GLN A 203 15.46 11.25 -6.85
N GLU A 204 14.56 10.37 -6.37
CA GLU A 204 14.73 8.92 -6.41
C GLU A 204 13.49 8.24 -7.00
N ILE A 205 13.74 7.33 -7.94
CA ILE A 205 12.69 6.47 -8.53
C ILE A 205 13.04 5.01 -8.21
N PHE A 206 12.30 4.44 -7.27
CA PHE A 206 12.47 3.05 -6.86
C PHE A 206 11.58 2.13 -7.68
N VAL A 207 12.19 1.16 -8.35
CA VAL A 207 11.46 0.05 -8.99
C VAL A 207 11.47 -1.14 -8.04
N THR A 208 10.29 -1.60 -7.64
CA THR A 208 10.14 -2.69 -6.67
C THR A 208 9.20 -3.77 -7.18
N ARG A 209 9.49 -5.01 -6.80
CA ARG A 209 8.60 -6.15 -7.04
C ARG A 209 7.71 -6.37 -5.81
N ALA A 210 6.41 -6.45 -6.05
CA ALA A 210 5.43 -6.75 -5.00
C ALA A 210 5.67 -8.13 -4.39
N GLY A 211 5.52 -8.23 -3.08
CA GLY A 211 5.60 -9.50 -2.36
C GLY A 211 4.43 -10.45 -2.68
N CYS A 212 4.50 -11.68 -2.19
CA CYS A 212 3.55 -12.75 -2.50
C CYS A 212 2.09 -12.36 -2.22
N THR A 213 1.81 -11.75 -1.09
CA THR A 213 0.45 -11.35 -0.70
C THR A 213 -0.16 -10.38 -1.71
N ILE A 214 0.56 -9.32 -2.07
CA ILE A 214 0.08 -8.33 -3.05
C ILE A 214 -0.07 -8.98 -4.44
N SER A 215 0.94 -9.76 -4.88
CA SER A 215 0.92 -10.42 -6.18
C SER A 215 -0.24 -11.42 -6.32
N ALA A 216 -0.57 -12.15 -5.26
CA ALA A 216 -1.71 -13.09 -5.25
C ALA A 216 -3.06 -12.41 -5.41
N HIS A 217 -3.21 -11.17 -4.89
CA HIS A 217 -4.44 -10.40 -5.04
C HIS A 217 -4.51 -9.58 -6.33
N CYS A 218 -3.38 -9.14 -6.87
CA CYS A 218 -3.35 -8.26 -8.04
C CYS A 218 -3.15 -9.02 -9.35
N GLY A 219 -2.53 -10.20 -9.30
CA GLY A 219 -2.15 -10.97 -10.48
C GLY A 219 -0.94 -10.42 -11.22
N PRO A 220 -0.48 -11.14 -12.26
CA PRO A 220 0.65 -10.70 -13.08
C PRO A 220 0.32 -9.44 -13.88
N ASN A 221 1.35 -8.76 -14.37
CA ASN A 221 1.25 -7.54 -15.18
C ASN A 221 0.51 -6.37 -14.47
N THR A 222 0.46 -6.37 -13.16
CA THR A 222 -0.01 -5.22 -12.38
C THR A 222 1.14 -4.26 -12.12
N LEU A 223 0.89 -2.97 -12.24
CA LEU A 223 1.87 -1.93 -11.92
C LEU A 223 1.17 -0.74 -11.27
N GLY A 224 1.79 -0.24 -10.20
CA GLY A 224 1.39 0.98 -9.49
C GLY A 224 2.50 2.04 -9.48
N VAL A 225 2.10 3.31 -9.43
CA VAL A 225 2.95 4.46 -9.15
C VAL A 225 2.49 5.03 -7.81
N LEU A 226 3.36 4.98 -6.80
CA LEU A 226 3.04 5.31 -5.41
C LEU A 226 3.99 6.42 -4.93
N PHE A 227 3.44 7.48 -4.37
CA PHE A 227 4.16 8.72 -4.03
C PHE A 227 3.46 9.48 -2.89
N MET A 228 4.10 10.53 -2.42
CA MET A 228 3.52 11.48 -1.47
C MET A 228 3.43 12.87 -2.06
#